data_506eba78147afd084b888ac843005066
#
_entry.id   506eba78147afd084b888ac843005066
#
_cell.length_a   1.000
_cell.length_b   1.000
_cell.length_c   1.000
_cell.angle_alpha   90.00
_cell.angle_beta   90.00
_cell.angle_gamma   90.00
#
_symmetry.space_group_name_H-M   'P 1'
#
loop_
_entity.id
_entity.type
_entity.pdbx_description
1 polymer ?
#
loop_
_entity_poly.entity_id
_entity_poly.type
_entity_poly.pdbx_seq_one_letter_code
_entity_poly.pdbx_strand_id
1 'polypeptide(L)'
;LQQFSRVLAAVDFSKPARGAFEYALALSQRHGAELVVLQAVPLNQAPSWHARERFALTARLRRKADLADVQLRDRVQQGDPAKIILSQAHSLRPDVIVIGTHQRAGIDRFANGSVAERVAAKSSVPVLVIPYRRSTVAVEPFSHLAVAVDFSTSSNRAIEQALTLMSDPADRITLLHVVPGFSSGVPPHLYRYGIAEYQDQLMRDARRRLQLAVPVKRHTSAAIHARVLLGDTATEISRVVDSIGADLLFVGVPKRNVISRAVFGTTATRLLRTSRIPMLAVPEVGTASAHDESDSLQMAA
;
A
#
# COMPACT_ATOMS: atom_id res chain seq x y z
N LEU A 1 -17.03 -4.74 -10.39
CA LEU A 1 -16.32 -3.98 -9.38
C LEU A 1 -16.19 -4.84 -8.14
N GLN A 2 -14.98 -5.09 -7.68
CA GLN A 2 -14.78 -5.71 -6.37
C GLN A 2 -15.21 -4.65 -5.34
N GLN A 3 -16.39 -4.84 -4.76
CA GLN A 3 -16.94 -3.93 -3.77
C GLN A 3 -16.26 -4.25 -2.43
N PHE A 4 -15.66 -3.24 -1.78
CA PHE A 4 -15.18 -3.43 -0.42
C PHE A 4 -16.38 -3.66 0.50
N SER A 5 -16.30 -4.65 1.35
CA SER A 5 -17.29 -4.92 2.39
C SER A 5 -16.82 -4.47 3.77
N ARG A 6 -15.50 -4.38 3.97
CA ARG A 6 -14.92 -3.94 5.25
C ARG A 6 -13.59 -3.21 5.07
N VAL A 7 -13.50 -2.03 5.67
CA VAL A 7 -12.29 -1.20 5.74
C VAL A 7 -11.79 -1.16 7.19
N LEU A 8 -10.51 -1.47 7.43
CA LEU A 8 -9.87 -1.36 8.75
C LEU A 8 -8.99 -0.11 8.79
N ALA A 9 -9.38 0.89 9.57
CA ALA A 9 -8.61 2.11 9.79
C ALA A 9 -7.81 2.04 11.09
N ALA A 10 -6.48 2.04 11.00
CA ALA A 10 -5.62 2.15 12.16
C ALA A 10 -5.41 3.63 12.52
N VAL A 11 -5.91 4.05 13.68
CA VAL A 11 -5.88 5.45 14.12
C VAL A 11 -5.21 5.60 15.48
N ASP A 12 -4.56 6.74 15.66
CA ASP A 12 -4.04 7.24 16.93
C ASP A 12 -4.39 8.74 17.06
N PHE A 13 -3.75 9.46 18.01
CA PHE A 13 -3.97 10.90 18.15
C PHE A 13 -3.17 11.75 17.17
N SER A 14 -2.41 11.14 16.27
CA SER A 14 -1.53 11.85 15.34
C SER A 14 -2.31 12.53 14.21
N LYS A 15 -1.69 13.55 13.64
CA LYS A 15 -2.26 14.23 12.46
C LYS A 15 -2.36 13.29 11.23
N PRO A 16 -1.38 12.39 10.93
CA PRO A 16 -1.50 11.42 9.86
C PRO A 16 -2.70 10.48 10.01
N ALA A 17 -2.99 10.04 11.24
CA ALA A 17 -4.14 9.17 11.49
C ALA A 17 -5.48 9.83 11.16
N ARG A 18 -5.58 11.16 11.29
CA ARG A 18 -6.78 11.90 10.85
C ARG A 18 -6.96 11.80 9.33
N GLY A 19 -5.88 12.00 8.57
CA GLY A 19 -5.92 11.83 7.12
C GLY A 19 -6.29 10.40 6.72
N ALA A 20 -5.71 9.39 7.37
CA ALA A 20 -6.03 7.99 7.15
C ALA A 20 -7.52 7.70 7.42
N PHE A 21 -8.10 8.26 8.49
CA PHE A 21 -9.53 8.12 8.78
C PHE A 21 -10.41 8.72 7.67
N GLU A 22 -10.10 9.93 7.18
CA GLU A 22 -10.89 10.56 6.10
C GLU A 22 -10.87 9.71 4.82
N TYR A 23 -9.73 9.13 4.46
CA TYR A 23 -9.63 8.20 3.34
C TYR A 23 -10.42 6.91 3.59
N ALA A 24 -10.33 6.33 4.78
CA ALA A 24 -11.09 5.14 5.15
C ALA A 24 -12.60 5.38 5.12
N LEU A 25 -13.04 6.54 5.61
CA LEU A 25 -14.44 6.96 5.60
C LEU A 25 -14.98 7.10 4.16
N ALA A 26 -14.23 7.80 3.29
CA ALA A 26 -14.61 7.99 1.90
C ALA A 26 -14.66 6.67 1.11
N LEU A 27 -13.68 5.76 1.35
CA LEU A 27 -13.72 4.42 0.77
C LEU A 27 -14.94 3.63 1.27
N SER A 28 -15.23 3.67 2.57
CA SER A 28 -16.38 2.98 3.14
C SER A 28 -17.69 3.52 2.58
N GLN A 29 -17.83 4.83 2.47
CA GLN A 29 -19.00 5.48 1.88
C GLN A 29 -19.20 5.09 0.42
N ARG A 30 -18.14 5.17 -0.39
CA ARG A 30 -18.19 4.85 -1.83
C ARG A 30 -18.59 3.40 -2.10
N HIS A 31 -18.20 2.48 -1.24
CA HIS A 31 -18.44 1.03 -1.42
C HIS A 31 -19.57 0.47 -0.57
N GLY A 32 -20.20 1.27 0.30
CA GLY A 32 -21.16 0.79 1.30
C GLY A 32 -20.52 -0.18 2.31
N ALA A 33 -19.23 0.00 2.60
CA ALA A 33 -18.45 -0.90 3.43
C ALA A 33 -18.54 -0.56 4.91
N GLU A 34 -18.47 -1.58 5.77
CA GLU A 34 -18.30 -1.39 7.22
C GLU A 34 -16.92 -0.76 7.50
N LEU A 35 -16.88 0.30 8.30
CA LEU A 35 -15.64 0.93 8.76
C LEU A 35 -15.30 0.47 10.18
N VAL A 36 -14.22 -0.30 10.31
CA VAL A 36 -13.67 -0.66 11.62
C VAL A 36 -12.52 0.26 11.98
N VAL A 37 -12.69 1.04 13.04
CA VAL A 37 -11.64 1.94 13.57
C VAL A 37 -10.92 1.23 14.70
N LEU A 38 -9.60 1.04 14.55
CA LEU A 38 -8.75 0.36 15.51
C LEU A 38 -7.76 1.32 16.14
N GLN A 39 -7.80 1.42 17.46
CA GLN A 39 -6.82 2.16 18.26
C GLN A 39 -5.92 1.18 18.99
N ALA A 40 -4.62 1.23 18.71
CA ALA A 40 -3.60 0.43 19.39
C ALA A 40 -2.91 1.28 20.46
N VAL A 41 -2.99 0.87 21.72
CA VAL A 41 -2.36 1.55 22.87
C VAL A 41 -1.08 0.80 23.25
N PRO A 42 0.10 1.44 23.20
CA PRO A 42 1.35 0.78 23.60
C PRO A 42 1.34 0.27 25.03
N LEU A 43 2.02 -0.87 25.29
CA LEU A 43 2.06 -1.51 26.61
C LEU A 43 2.68 -0.64 27.72
N ASN A 44 3.58 0.28 27.36
CA ASN A 44 4.21 1.20 28.30
C ASN A 44 3.31 2.38 28.71
N GLN A 45 2.07 2.40 28.24
CA GLN A 45 1.08 3.41 28.57
C GLN A 45 -0.05 2.78 29.38
N ALA A 46 -0.47 3.44 30.47
CA ALA A 46 -1.59 2.95 31.28
C ALA A 46 -2.88 2.90 30.42
N PRO A 47 -3.79 1.93 30.64
CA PRO A 47 -5.08 1.85 29.95
C PRO A 47 -5.91 3.13 30.06
N SER A 48 -5.78 3.85 31.18
CA SER A 48 -6.41 5.17 31.43
C SER A 48 -5.73 6.32 30.70
N TRP A 49 -4.52 6.09 30.13
CA TRP A 49 -3.78 7.11 29.41
C TRP A 49 -4.61 7.68 28.25
N HIS A 50 -4.77 8.99 28.25
CA HIS A 50 -5.62 9.68 27.27
C HIS A 50 -7.06 9.14 27.13
N ALA A 51 -7.66 8.59 28.21
CA ALA A 51 -9.00 8.03 28.13
C ALA A 51 -10.04 9.06 27.67
N ARG A 52 -9.95 10.31 28.15
CA ARG A 52 -10.84 11.42 27.73
C ARG A 52 -10.62 11.78 26.27
N GLU A 53 -9.37 11.89 25.83
CA GLU A 53 -9.01 12.20 24.46
C GLU A 53 -9.45 11.08 23.50
N ARG A 54 -9.29 9.81 23.90
CA ARG A 54 -9.81 8.66 23.14
C ARG A 54 -11.32 8.72 22.99
N PHE A 55 -12.04 8.96 24.08
CA PHE A 55 -13.49 9.09 24.06
C PHE A 55 -13.92 10.23 23.13
N ALA A 56 -13.31 11.41 23.25
CA ALA A 56 -13.59 12.56 22.39
C ALA A 56 -13.26 12.28 20.92
N LEU A 57 -12.14 11.58 20.65
CA LEU A 57 -11.78 11.16 19.29
C LEU A 57 -12.84 10.21 18.73
N THR A 58 -13.19 9.15 19.46
CA THR A 58 -14.18 8.16 19.02
C THR A 58 -15.53 8.81 18.75
N ALA A 59 -16.01 9.68 19.64
CA ALA A 59 -17.27 10.41 19.46
C ALA A 59 -17.24 11.28 18.18
N ARG A 60 -16.12 11.96 17.92
CA ARG A 60 -15.94 12.75 16.70
C ARG A 60 -15.93 11.87 15.43
N LEU A 61 -15.25 10.72 15.48
CA LEU A 61 -15.17 9.81 14.34
C LEU A 61 -16.53 9.19 14.03
N ARG A 62 -17.27 8.78 15.06
CA ARG A 62 -18.66 8.28 14.94
C ARG A 62 -19.56 9.33 14.30
N ARG A 63 -19.57 10.57 14.82
CA ARG A 63 -20.39 11.65 14.23
C ARG A 63 -20.09 11.85 12.74
N LYS A 64 -18.81 11.76 12.30
CA LYS A 64 -18.47 11.87 10.90
C LYS A 64 -18.97 10.68 10.07
N ALA A 65 -18.89 9.47 10.62
CA ALA A 65 -19.41 8.27 9.97
C ALA A 65 -20.95 8.32 9.84
N ASP A 66 -21.66 8.76 10.89
CA ASP A 66 -23.10 8.94 10.86
C ASP A 66 -23.53 9.97 9.79
N LEU A 67 -22.80 11.10 9.67
CA LEU A 67 -23.05 12.10 8.63
C LEU A 67 -22.77 11.58 7.21
N ALA A 68 -21.94 10.58 7.06
CA ALA A 68 -21.59 9.94 5.80
C ALA A 68 -22.41 8.67 5.52
N ASP A 69 -23.36 8.31 6.39
CA ASP A 69 -24.15 7.06 6.35
C ASP A 69 -23.26 5.81 6.28
N VAL A 70 -22.19 5.79 7.09
CA VAL A 70 -21.23 4.68 7.17
C VAL A 70 -21.34 3.97 8.50
N GLN A 71 -21.55 2.65 8.47
CA GLN A 71 -21.55 1.82 9.68
C GLN A 71 -20.13 1.77 10.26
N LEU A 72 -19.94 2.37 11.45
CA LEU A 72 -18.66 2.40 12.15
C LEU A 72 -18.67 1.49 13.38
N ARG A 73 -17.63 0.63 13.47
CA ARG A 73 -17.28 -0.08 14.71
C ARG A 73 -15.92 0.38 15.20
N ASP A 74 -15.81 0.70 16.49
CA ASP A 74 -14.54 1.05 17.12
C ASP A 74 -14.00 -0.09 17.99
N ARG A 75 -12.69 -0.23 18.01
CA ARG A 75 -11.94 -1.20 18.82
C ARG A 75 -10.72 -0.53 19.43
N VAL A 76 -10.46 -0.84 20.71
CA VAL A 76 -9.26 -0.39 21.41
C VAL A 76 -8.54 -1.63 21.93
N GLN A 77 -7.25 -1.76 21.63
CA GLN A 77 -6.42 -2.86 22.11
C GLN A 77 -5.08 -2.35 22.62
N GLN A 78 -4.56 -2.99 23.68
CA GLN A 78 -3.26 -2.65 24.24
C GLN A 78 -2.19 -3.65 23.75
N GLY A 79 -1.04 -3.14 23.30
CA GLY A 79 0.08 -3.95 22.83
C GLY A 79 0.92 -3.24 21.76
N ASP A 80 1.75 -4.01 21.05
CA ASP A 80 2.52 -3.50 19.90
C ASP A 80 1.57 -3.17 18.75
N PRO A 81 1.55 -1.91 18.28
CA PRO A 81 0.57 -1.48 17.29
C PRO A 81 0.58 -2.31 16.00
N ALA A 82 1.75 -2.65 15.46
CA ALA A 82 1.80 -3.42 14.22
C ALA A 82 1.29 -4.85 14.42
N LYS A 83 1.61 -5.50 15.55
CA LYS A 83 1.09 -6.83 15.86
C LYS A 83 -0.43 -6.82 16.04
N ILE A 84 -0.97 -5.81 16.71
CA ILE A 84 -2.41 -5.64 16.91
C ILE A 84 -3.13 -5.46 15.58
N ILE A 85 -2.64 -4.56 14.72
CA ILE A 85 -3.25 -4.30 13.41
C ILE A 85 -3.27 -5.58 12.57
N LEU A 86 -2.15 -6.31 12.52
CA LEU A 86 -2.04 -7.56 11.75
C LEU A 86 -2.95 -8.66 12.31
N SER A 87 -3.04 -8.81 13.63
CA SER A 87 -3.94 -9.77 14.28
C SER A 87 -5.41 -9.44 14.01
N GLN A 88 -5.79 -8.15 14.10
CA GLN A 88 -7.15 -7.72 13.77
C GLN A 88 -7.47 -7.88 12.29
N ALA A 89 -6.51 -7.63 11.40
CA ALA A 89 -6.67 -7.89 9.97
C ALA A 89 -6.91 -9.38 9.68
N HIS A 90 -6.20 -10.28 10.38
CA HIS A 90 -6.43 -11.73 10.26
C HIS A 90 -7.84 -12.13 10.73
N SER A 91 -8.28 -11.62 11.89
CA SER A 91 -9.58 -11.99 12.49
C SER A 91 -10.77 -11.39 11.74
N LEU A 92 -10.66 -10.12 11.32
CA LEU A 92 -11.75 -9.37 10.68
C LEU A 92 -11.81 -9.58 9.18
N ARG A 93 -10.72 -10.02 8.55
CA ARG A 93 -10.57 -10.17 7.10
C ARG A 93 -11.06 -8.93 6.33
N PRO A 94 -10.52 -7.73 6.62
CA PRO A 94 -10.91 -6.54 5.87
C PRO A 94 -10.38 -6.62 4.43
N ASP A 95 -11.01 -5.89 3.53
CA ASP A 95 -10.55 -5.79 2.14
C ASP A 95 -9.32 -4.88 2.00
N VAL A 96 -9.19 -3.91 2.91
CA VAL A 96 -8.06 -2.98 2.97
C VAL A 96 -7.81 -2.50 4.40
N ILE A 97 -6.51 -2.33 4.75
CA ILE A 97 -6.08 -1.61 5.95
C ILE A 97 -5.69 -0.21 5.54
N VAL A 98 -6.19 0.81 6.24
CA VAL A 98 -5.81 2.22 6.02
C VAL A 98 -5.01 2.72 7.22
N ILE A 99 -3.82 3.24 6.97
CA ILE A 99 -2.89 3.69 8.01
C ILE A 99 -2.16 4.96 7.61
N GLY A 100 -2.01 5.90 8.54
CA GLY A 100 -1.21 7.12 8.33
C GLY A 100 0.28 6.92 8.57
N THR A 101 1.12 7.72 7.89
CA THR A 101 2.57 7.76 8.14
C THR A 101 3.09 9.18 8.26
N HIS A 102 4.04 9.39 9.20
CA HIS A 102 4.65 10.70 9.44
C HIS A 102 5.74 11.08 8.45
N GLN A 103 6.23 10.19 7.61
CA GLN A 103 7.31 10.45 6.64
C GLN A 103 8.47 11.29 7.21
N ARG A 104 8.90 11.04 8.44
CA ARG A 104 10.00 11.80 9.06
C ARG A 104 11.33 11.46 8.38
N ALA A 105 11.90 12.43 7.70
CA ALA A 105 13.33 12.47 7.40
C ALA A 105 14.07 12.91 8.68
N GLY A 106 14.71 11.98 9.40
CA GLY A 106 15.46 12.30 10.63
C GLY A 106 15.98 11.07 11.36
N ILE A 107 16.93 11.29 12.26
CA ILE A 107 17.76 10.30 12.96
C ILE A 107 16.98 9.51 14.04
N ASP A 108 15.79 9.94 14.45
CA ASP A 108 14.95 9.25 15.45
C ASP A 108 14.23 8.04 14.84
N ARG A 109 15.00 7.13 14.26
CA ARG A 109 14.51 5.87 13.71
C ARG A 109 14.62 4.81 14.79
N PHE A 110 13.50 4.36 15.29
CA PHE A 110 13.48 3.02 15.90
C PHE A 110 14.02 2.03 14.87
N ALA A 111 14.97 1.20 15.25
CA ALA A 111 15.69 0.26 14.39
C ALA A 111 14.80 -0.73 13.59
N ASN A 112 13.50 -0.75 13.85
CA ASN A 112 12.52 -1.71 13.31
C ASN A 112 11.51 -1.14 12.30
N GLY A 113 11.74 0.05 11.72
CA GLY A 113 10.81 0.71 10.79
C GLY A 113 9.55 1.30 11.47
N SER A 114 8.76 2.09 10.71
CA SER A 114 7.50 2.65 11.21
C SER A 114 6.42 1.56 11.35
N VAL A 115 5.37 1.82 12.12
CA VAL A 115 4.20 0.91 12.22
C VAL A 115 3.64 0.63 10.82
N ALA A 116 3.50 1.65 9.99
CA ALA A 116 3.02 1.51 8.62
C ALA A 116 3.91 0.59 7.75
N GLU A 117 5.25 0.72 7.84
CA GLU A 117 6.20 -0.16 7.14
C GLU A 117 6.05 -1.61 7.60
N ARG A 118 5.96 -1.83 8.91
CA ARG A 118 5.82 -3.18 9.50
C ARG A 118 4.49 -3.83 9.12
N VAL A 119 3.40 -3.07 9.07
CA VAL A 119 2.08 -3.54 8.65
C VAL A 119 2.10 -3.86 7.16
N ALA A 120 2.56 -2.93 6.30
CA ALA A 120 2.61 -3.13 4.86
C ALA A 120 3.50 -4.33 4.46
N ALA A 121 4.61 -4.57 5.19
CA ALA A 121 5.52 -5.69 4.95
C ALA A 121 4.95 -7.07 5.28
N LYS A 122 4.01 -7.15 6.23
CA LYS A 122 3.53 -8.42 6.82
C LYS A 122 2.05 -8.69 6.61
N SER A 123 1.32 -7.73 6.08
CA SER A 123 -0.12 -7.88 5.84
C SER A 123 -0.41 -8.89 4.73
N SER A 124 -1.43 -9.71 4.94
CA SER A 124 -2.01 -10.58 3.90
C SER A 124 -3.10 -9.88 3.08
N VAL A 125 -3.50 -8.67 3.48
CA VAL A 125 -4.47 -7.84 2.78
C VAL A 125 -3.83 -6.53 2.34
N PRO A 126 -4.34 -5.85 1.31
CA PRO A 126 -3.82 -4.56 0.86
C PRO A 126 -3.73 -3.52 1.97
N VAL A 127 -2.66 -2.72 1.97
CA VAL A 127 -2.44 -1.65 2.97
C VAL A 127 -2.34 -0.31 2.26
N LEU A 128 -3.33 0.55 2.48
CA LEU A 128 -3.35 1.93 2.01
C LEU A 128 -2.62 2.81 3.03
N VAL A 129 -1.45 3.30 2.65
CA VAL A 129 -0.62 4.17 3.48
C VAL A 129 -0.83 5.61 3.07
N ILE A 130 -1.30 6.44 3.99
CA ILE A 130 -1.61 7.85 3.76
C ILE A 130 -0.47 8.71 4.29
N PRO A 131 0.24 9.47 3.42
CA PRO A 131 1.29 10.38 3.84
C PRO A 131 0.71 11.58 4.57
N TYR A 132 1.45 12.08 5.58
CA TYR A 132 1.08 13.31 6.25
C TYR A 132 1.22 14.49 5.29
N ARG A 133 0.11 15.15 4.99
CA ARG A 133 0.08 16.44 4.28
C ARG A 133 -0.35 17.55 5.24
N ARG A 134 0.28 18.72 5.10
CA ARG A 134 -0.08 19.91 5.89
C ARG A 134 -1.45 20.51 5.52
N SER A 135 -1.96 20.22 4.32
CA SER A 135 -3.26 20.70 3.88
C SER A 135 -4.31 19.61 4.07
N THR A 136 -5.46 19.98 4.61
CA THR A 136 -6.69 19.18 4.61
C THR A 136 -7.19 19.14 3.18
N VAL A 137 -6.66 18.23 2.38
CA VAL A 137 -7.20 17.97 1.04
C VAL A 137 -8.51 17.22 1.24
N ALA A 138 -9.59 17.69 0.59
CA ALA A 138 -10.76 16.88 0.40
C ALA A 138 -10.33 15.54 -0.20
N VAL A 139 -10.83 14.44 0.33
CA VAL A 139 -10.56 13.11 -0.21
C VAL A 139 -11.40 13.01 -1.48
N GLU A 140 -10.80 13.39 -2.59
CA GLU A 140 -11.42 13.23 -3.90
C GLU A 140 -11.34 11.76 -4.33
N PRO A 141 -12.29 11.28 -5.13
CA PRO A 141 -12.18 9.96 -5.71
C PRO A 141 -10.89 9.87 -6.55
N PHE A 142 -10.19 8.74 -6.44
CA PHE A 142 -9.02 8.51 -7.28
C PHE A 142 -9.45 8.46 -8.75
N SER A 143 -8.80 9.27 -9.58
CA SER A 143 -9.05 9.36 -11.02
C SER A 143 -7.82 9.03 -11.87
N HIS A 144 -6.63 9.06 -11.27
CA HIS A 144 -5.38 8.71 -11.93
C HIS A 144 -4.52 7.81 -11.06
N LEU A 145 -4.47 6.53 -11.37
CA LEU A 145 -3.62 5.56 -10.68
C LEU A 145 -2.26 5.41 -11.34
N ALA A 146 -1.21 5.33 -10.54
CA ALA A 146 0.11 4.86 -10.98
C ALA A 146 0.36 3.46 -10.41
N VAL A 147 0.92 2.56 -11.19
CA VAL A 147 1.28 1.20 -10.76
C VAL A 147 2.77 0.97 -11.03
N ALA A 148 3.54 0.74 -9.97
CA ALA A 148 4.94 0.34 -10.08
C ALA A 148 5.02 -1.15 -10.47
N VAL A 149 5.63 -1.46 -11.59
CA VAL A 149 5.68 -2.80 -12.17
C VAL A 149 7.13 -3.29 -12.25
N ASP A 150 7.41 -4.41 -11.60
CA ASP A 150 8.68 -5.13 -11.65
C ASP A 150 8.54 -6.52 -12.30
N PHE A 151 7.36 -6.80 -12.85
CA PHE A 151 6.96 -8.06 -13.46
C PHE A 151 6.90 -9.25 -12.48
N SER A 152 6.88 -9.00 -11.19
CA SER A 152 6.61 -10.01 -10.15
C SER A 152 5.12 -10.33 -10.06
N THR A 153 4.79 -11.46 -9.40
CA THR A 153 3.40 -11.84 -9.12
C THR A 153 2.67 -10.76 -8.33
N SER A 154 3.33 -10.13 -7.36
CA SER A 154 2.74 -9.05 -6.56
C SER A 154 2.47 -7.78 -7.39
N SER A 155 3.36 -7.42 -8.33
CA SER A 155 3.10 -6.26 -9.20
C SER A 155 2.00 -6.55 -10.24
N ASN A 156 1.87 -7.78 -10.73
CA ASN A 156 0.76 -8.17 -11.60
C ASN A 156 -0.58 -8.08 -10.86
N ARG A 157 -0.64 -8.49 -9.59
CA ARG A 157 -1.82 -8.27 -8.75
C ARG A 157 -2.11 -6.80 -8.50
N ALA A 158 -1.09 -5.97 -8.35
CA ALA A 158 -1.29 -4.54 -8.25
C ALA A 158 -1.93 -3.96 -9.51
N ILE A 159 -1.58 -4.45 -10.70
CA ILE A 159 -2.24 -4.10 -11.97
C ILE A 159 -3.71 -4.53 -11.93
N GLU A 160 -3.99 -5.80 -11.59
CA GLU A 160 -5.36 -6.31 -11.53
C GLU A 160 -6.24 -5.49 -10.56
N GLN A 161 -5.75 -5.17 -9.38
CA GLN A 161 -6.48 -4.34 -8.42
C GLN A 161 -6.69 -2.91 -8.93
N ALA A 162 -5.70 -2.31 -9.59
CA ALA A 162 -5.86 -0.99 -10.19
C ALA A 162 -6.95 -1.00 -11.28
N LEU A 163 -6.98 -2.04 -12.10
CA LEU A 163 -8.01 -2.22 -13.14
C LEU A 163 -9.42 -2.39 -12.57
N THR A 164 -9.56 -3.04 -11.42
CA THR A 164 -10.87 -3.21 -10.77
C THR A 164 -11.34 -1.96 -10.04
N LEU A 165 -10.43 -1.08 -9.62
CA LEU A 165 -10.77 0.14 -8.89
C LEU A 165 -11.28 1.25 -9.82
N MET A 166 -10.86 1.23 -11.09
CA MET A 166 -11.18 2.23 -12.10
C MET A 166 -12.23 1.73 -13.08
N SER A 167 -13.32 2.44 -13.22
CA SER A 167 -14.44 2.05 -14.09
C SER A 167 -14.97 3.18 -14.97
N ASP A 168 -14.60 4.43 -14.69
CA ASP A 168 -15.01 5.57 -15.49
C ASP A 168 -14.08 5.72 -16.72
N PRO A 169 -14.62 6.01 -17.93
CA PRO A 169 -13.80 6.31 -19.10
C PRO A 169 -12.86 7.50 -18.93
N ALA A 170 -13.16 8.42 -18.01
CA ALA A 170 -12.29 9.55 -17.68
C ALA A 170 -11.10 9.15 -16.77
N ASP A 171 -11.16 7.98 -16.14
CA ASP A 171 -10.09 7.47 -15.29
C ASP A 171 -8.83 7.11 -16.10
N ARG A 172 -7.68 7.20 -15.46
CA ARG A 172 -6.38 6.89 -16.05
C ARG A 172 -5.57 5.95 -15.18
N ILE A 173 -4.90 5.00 -15.83
CA ILE A 173 -3.95 4.09 -15.16
C ILE A 173 -2.60 4.23 -15.88
N THR A 174 -1.55 4.57 -15.14
CA THR A 174 -0.19 4.63 -15.70
C THR A 174 0.65 3.52 -15.10
N LEU A 175 1.07 2.55 -15.91
CA LEU A 175 2.01 1.51 -15.55
C LEU A 175 3.43 2.05 -15.68
N LEU A 176 4.23 1.93 -14.63
CA LEU A 176 5.59 2.44 -14.54
C LEU A 176 6.58 1.29 -14.31
N HIS A 177 7.50 1.09 -15.25
CA HIS A 177 8.64 0.21 -15.04
C HIS A 177 9.94 1.00 -15.14
N VAL A 178 10.89 0.72 -14.26
CA VAL A 178 12.19 1.38 -14.25
C VAL A 178 13.27 0.36 -14.56
N VAL A 179 13.99 0.57 -15.65
CA VAL A 179 15.22 -0.14 -15.95
C VAL A 179 16.35 0.50 -15.14
N PRO A 180 17.07 -0.26 -14.30
CA PRO A 180 18.17 0.31 -13.52
C PRO A 180 19.24 0.91 -14.41
N GLY A 181 19.70 2.11 -14.07
CA GLY A 181 20.86 2.73 -14.71
C GLY A 181 22.17 2.12 -14.20
N PHE A 182 23.23 2.18 -14.99
CA PHE A 182 24.56 1.68 -14.62
C PHE A 182 25.34 2.63 -13.69
N SER A 183 24.68 3.21 -12.68
CA SER A 183 25.33 4.14 -11.74
C SER A 183 26.38 3.48 -10.81
N SER A 184 26.33 2.15 -10.67
CA SER A 184 27.22 1.40 -9.77
C SER A 184 28.35 0.65 -10.48
N GLY A 185 28.60 0.96 -11.74
CA GLY A 185 29.60 0.29 -12.59
C GLY A 185 28.96 -0.54 -13.70
N VAL A 186 29.65 -0.57 -14.84
CA VAL A 186 29.23 -1.34 -16.01
C VAL A 186 29.78 -2.74 -15.88
N PRO A 187 28.98 -3.81 -16.00
CA PRO A 187 29.49 -5.17 -16.05
C PRO A 187 30.57 -5.35 -17.14
N PRO A 188 31.68 -6.01 -16.85
CA PRO A 188 32.82 -6.08 -17.78
C PRO A 188 32.49 -6.59 -19.19
N HIS A 189 31.48 -7.47 -19.31
CA HIS A 189 31.07 -8.01 -20.62
C HIS A 189 30.35 -6.97 -21.50
N LEU A 190 29.83 -5.88 -20.92
CA LEU A 190 29.14 -4.81 -21.67
C LEU A 190 30.08 -3.79 -22.31
N TYR A 191 31.35 -3.75 -21.89
CA TYR A 191 32.34 -2.90 -22.57
C TYR A 191 32.59 -3.30 -24.03
N ARG A 192 32.28 -4.57 -24.40
CA ARG A 192 32.45 -5.07 -25.78
C ARG A 192 31.27 -4.80 -26.71
N TYR A 193 30.05 -4.57 -26.18
CA TYR A 193 28.80 -4.50 -26.95
C TYR A 193 28.17 -3.11 -27.03
N GLY A 194 28.80 -2.08 -26.45
CA GLY A 194 28.21 -0.75 -26.35
C GLY A 194 27.15 -0.67 -25.27
N ILE A 195 27.36 0.21 -24.29
CA ILE A 195 26.44 0.38 -23.15
C ILE A 195 25.10 0.92 -23.60
N ALA A 196 25.11 1.84 -24.58
CA ALA A 196 23.90 2.49 -25.10
C ALA A 196 22.98 1.49 -25.80
N GLU A 197 23.51 0.65 -26.66
CA GLU A 197 22.75 -0.37 -27.39
C GLU A 197 22.13 -1.38 -26.44
N TYR A 198 22.85 -1.78 -25.40
CA TYR A 198 22.32 -2.69 -24.38
C TYR A 198 21.19 -2.05 -23.56
N GLN A 199 21.35 -0.79 -23.15
CA GLN A 199 20.28 -0.04 -22.46
C GLN A 199 19.06 0.10 -23.35
N ASP A 200 19.23 0.43 -24.61
CA ASP A 200 18.13 0.52 -25.57
C ASP A 200 17.41 -0.81 -25.76
N GLN A 201 18.14 -1.91 -25.78
CA GLN A 201 17.53 -3.23 -25.82
C GLN A 201 16.70 -3.52 -24.56
N LEU A 202 17.25 -3.27 -23.36
CA LEU A 202 16.53 -3.45 -22.11
C LEU A 202 15.25 -2.59 -22.06
N MET A 203 15.32 -1.36 -22.57
CA MET A 203 14.17 -0.46 -22.64
C MET A 203 13.10 -0.96 -23.60
N ARG A 204 13.50 -1.50 -24.77
CA ARG A 204 12.57 -2.12 -25.75
C ARG A 204 11.89 -3.35 -25.16
N ASP A 205 12.66 -4.25 -24.54
CA ASP A 205 12.14 -5.47 -23.92
C ASP A 205 11.18 -5.14 -22.76
N ALA A 206 11.54 -4.18 -21.94
CA ALA A 206 10.68 -3.71 -20.85
C ALA A 206 9.35 -3.11 -21.37
N ARG A 207 9.38 -2.33 -22.45
CA ARG A 207 8.16 -1.79 -23.09
C ARG A 207 7.25 -2.91 -23.59
N ARG A 208 7.81 -3.90 -24.28
CA ARG A 208 7.06 -5.05 -24.76
C ARG A 208 6.43 -5.84 -23.60
N ARG A 209 7.20 -6.13 -22.56
CA ARG A 209 6.69 -6.83 -21.35
C ARG A 209 5.60 -6.04 -20.66
N LEU A 210 5.75 -4.72 -20.53
CA LEU A 210 4.79 -3.85 -19.87
C LEU A 210 3.46 -3.78 -20.65
N GLN A 211 3.52 -3.79 -21.99
CA GLN A 211 2.32 -3.88 -22.83
C GLN A 211 1.60 -5.21 -22.65
N LEU A 212 2.34 -6.33 -22.54
CA LEU A 212 1.77 -7.66 -22.32
C LEU A 212 1.24 -7.87 -20.88
N ALA A 213 1.70 -7.08 -19.92
CA ALA A 213 1.21 -7.13 -18.54
C ALA A 213 -0.23 -6.61 -18.39
N VAL A 214 -0.75 -5.89 -19.38
CA VAL A 214 -2.15 -5.45 -19.39
C VAL A 214 -3.03 -6.60 -19.88
N PRO A 215 -3.98 -7.10 -19.06
CA PRO A 215 -4.86 -8.20 -19.47
C PRO A 215 -5.68 -7.85 -20.73
N VAL A 216 -5.80 -8.79 -21.66
CA VAL A 216 -6.58 -8.63 -22.90
C VAL A 216 -8.06 -8.42 -22.59
N LYS A 217 -8.59 -9.17 -21.62
CA LYS A 217 -9.95 -8.97 -21.09
C LYS A 217 -9.89 -8.00 -19.93
N ARG A 218 -10.25 -6.77 -20.15
CA ARG A 218 -10.27 -5.71 -19.12
C ARG A 218 -11.70 -5.52 -18.63
N HIS A 219 -11.84 -5.35 -17.33
CA HIS A 219 -13.11 -4.95 -16.70
C HIS A 219 -13.17 -3.43 -16.45
N THR A 220 -12.37 -2.66 -17.19
CA THR A 220 -12.30 -1.20 -17.05
C THR A 220 -12.35 -0.52 -18.43
N SER A 221 -13.02 0.63 -18.49
CA SER A 221 -12.98 1.56 -19.60
C SER A 221 -11.90 2.65 -19.46
N ALA A 222 -11.18 2.68 -18.31
CA ALA A 222 -10.10 3.64 -18.06
C ALA A 222 -8.98 3.58 -19.11
N ALA A 223 -8.39 4.74 -19.42
CA ALA A 223 -7.23 4.83 -20.31
C ALA A 223 -5.97 4.27 -19.63
N ILE A 224 -5.28 3.32 -20.28
CA ILE A 224 -4.06 2.71 -19.74
C ILE A 224 -2.85 3.20 -20.54
N HIS A 225 -1.89 3.77 -19.81
CA HIS A 225 -0.61 4.22 -20.35
C HIS A 225 0.53 3.39 -19.78
N ALA A 226 1.54 3.08 -20.61
CA ALA A 226 2.74 2.36 -20.19
C ALA A 226 3.96 3.27 -20.35
N ARG A 227 4.77 3.41 -19.30
CA ARG A 227 6.02 4.19 -19.31
C ARG A 227 7.16 3.35 -18.79
N VAL A 228 8.23 3.28 -19.57
CA VAL A 228 9.52 2.70 -19.15
C VAL A 228 10.49 3.84 -18.92
N LEU A 229 11.11 3.82 -17.77
CA LEU A 229 12.04 4.83 -17.26
C LEU A 229 13.43 4.21 -17.11
N LEU A 230 14.46 5.04 -17.05
CA LEU A 230 15.84 4.61 -16.81
C LEU A 230 16.37 5.36 -15.58
N GLY A 231 16.95 4.62 -14.62
CA GLY A 231 17.59 5.24 -13.47
C GLY A 231 17.37 4.52 -12.15
N ASP A 232 17.37 5.26 -11.04
CA ASP A 232 17.05 4.73 -9.71
C ASP A 232 15.53 4.56 -9.56
N THR A 233 15.11 3.35 -9.25
CA THR A 233 13.69 2.95 -9.29
C THR A 233 12.79 3.84 -8.44
N ALA A 234 13.14 4.09 -7.17
CA ALA A 234 12.27 4.86 -6.29
C ALA A 234 12.24 6.36 -6.66
N THR A 235 13.38 6.90 -7.07
CA THR A 235 13.51 8.30 -7.51
C THR A 235 12.69 8.55 -8.79
N GLU A 236 12.85 7.69 -9.80
CA GLU A 236 12.15 7.86 -11.07
C GLU A 236 10.64 7.67 -10.93
N ILE A 237 10.18 6.68 -10.16
CA ILE A 237 8.75 6.50 -9.87
C ILE A 237 8.20 7.75 -9.18
N SER A 238 8.85 8.24 -8.11
CA SER A 238 8.36 9.43 -7.38
C SER A 238 8.29 10.65 -8.29
N ARG A 239 9.33 10.88 -9.11
CA ARG A 239 9.38 12.00 -10.06
C ARG A 239 8.23 11.95 -11.08
N VAL A 240 7.98 10.77 -11.65
CA VAL A 240 6.93 10.61 -12.66
C VAL A 240 5.54 10.70 -12.03
N VAL A 241 5.31 10.08 -10.89
CA VAL A 241 4.05 10.14 -10.15
C VAL A 241 3.65 11.60 -9.87
N ASP A 242 4.59 12.42 -9.39
CA ASP A 242 4.36 13.85 -9.17
C ASP A 242 4.06 14.60 -10.50
N SER A 243 4.81 14.28 -11.58
CA SER A 243 4.69 14.97 -12.87
C SER A 243 3.39 14.68 -13.63
N ILE A 244 2.83 13.47 -13.47
CA ILE A 244 1.57 13.08 -14.12
C ILE A 244 0.33 13.43 -13.29
N GLY A 245 0.52 13.90 -12.07
CA GLY A 245 -0.58 14.19 -11.14
C GLY A 245 -1.35 12.94 -10.76
N ALA A 246 -0.67 11.83 -10.47
CA ALA A 246 -1.35 10.62 -9.98
C ALA A 246 -1.86 10.82 -8.56
N ASP A 247 -3.02 10.21 -8.25
CA ASP A 247 -3.70 10.33 -6.96
C ASP A 247 -3.31 9.21 -6.00
N LEU A 248 -2.97 8.04 -6.54
CA LEU A 248 -2.65 6.83 -5.79
C LEU A 248 -1.57 6.02 -6.50
N LEU A 249 -0.56 5.58 -5.76
CA LEU A 249 0.50 4.70 -6.24
C LEU A 249 0.29 3.27 -5.73
N PHE A 250 0.20 2.31 -6.64
CA PHE A 250 0.18 0.88 -6.34
C PHE A 250 1.59 0.30 -6.37
N VAL A 251 1.94 -0.49 -5.36
CA VAL A 251 3.23 -1.16 -5.25
C VAL A 251 3.02 -2.60 -4.81
N GLY A 252 3.48 -3.56 -5.61
CA GLY A 252 3.48 -4.97 -5.24
C GLY A 252 4.45 -5.25 -4.09
N VAL A 253 4.03 -6.07 -3.12
CA VAL A 253 4.85 -6.52 -1.99
C VAL A 253 4.97 -8.04 -2.05
N PRO A 254 6.16 -8.58 -2.36
CA PRO A 254 6.34 -10.02 -2.46
C PRO A 254 6.21 -10.69 -1.08
N LYS A 255 5.58 -11.87 -1.04
CA LYS A 255 5.57 -12.72 0.15
C LYS A 255 6.95 -13.34 0.32
N ARG A 256 7.62 -13.07 1.44
CA ARG A 256 8.93 -13.65 1.74
C ARG A 256 8.79 -14.83 2.68
N ASN A 257 9.49 -15.92 2.37
CA ASN A 257 9.62 -17.09 3.23
C ASN A 257 10.30 -16.72 4.55
N VAL A 258 9.95 -17.46 5.62
CA VAL A 258 10.30 -17.23 7.04
C VAL A 258 11.81 -17.04 7.33
N ILE A 259 12.69 -17.43 6.41
CA ILE A 259 14.15 -17.44 6.60
C ILE A 259 14.81 -16.07 6.28
N SER A 260 14.19 -15.20 5.49
CA SER A 260 14.70 -13.85 5.28
C SER A 260 13.97 -12.88 6.20
N ARG A 261 14.72 -12.21 7.11
CA ARG A 261 14.19 -11.12 7.96
C ARG A 261 13.25 -10.26 7.12
N ALA A 262 12.02 -10.06 7.61
CA ALA A 262 10.96 -9.34 6.93
C ALA A 262 11.40 -7.91 6.55
N VAL A 263 12.05 -7.78 5.40
CA VAL A 263 12.42 -6.50 4.82
C VAL A 263 11.41 -6.19 3.74
N PHE A 264 10.56 -5.24 4.00
CA PHE A 264 9.79 -4.53 2.98
C PHE A 264 10.81 -4.10 1.90
N GLY A 265 10.63 -4.50 0.64
CA GLY A 265 11.66 -4.31 -0.39
C GLY A 265 12.23 -2.88 -0.40
N THR A 266 13.50 -2.74 -0.70
CA THR A 266 14.20 -1.43 -0.63
C THR A 266 13.46 -0.33 -1.40
N THR A 267 12.94 -0.65 -2.59
CA THR A 267 12.14 0.28 -3.42
C THR A 267 10.82 0.64 -2.73
N ALA A 268 10.05 -0.37 -2.25
CA ALA A 268 8.78 -0.13 -1.58
C ALA A 268 8.96 0.69 -0.29
N THR A 269 10.00 0.39 0.50
CA THR A 269 10.37 1.17 1.71
C THR A 269 10.69 2.62 1.35
N ARG A 270 11.48 2.84 0.31
CA ARG A 270 11.84 4.20 -0.13
C ARG A 270 10.61 4.96 -0.62
N LEU A 271 9.78 4.34 -1.46
CA LEU A 271 8.53 4.94 -1.96
C LEU A 271 7.60 5.30 -0.81
N LEU A 272 7.40 4.41 0.18
CA LEU A 272 6.58 4.68 1.36
C LEU A 272 7.07 5.89 2.16
N ARG A 273 8.40 6.09 2.23
CA ARG A 273 9.01 7.22 2.95
C ARG A 273 9.01 8.53 2.16
N THR A 274 9.00 8.47 0.83
CA THR A 274 9.19 9.64 -0.04
C THR A 274 7.95 10.05 -0.82
N SER A 275 6.98 9.14 -1.02
CA SER A 275 5.77 9.43 -1.78
C SER A 275 4.96 10.56 -1.14
N ARG A 276 4.56 11.53 -1.96
CA ARG A 276 3.68 12.63 -1.56
C ARG A 276 2.20 12.31 -1.70
N ILE A 277 1.88 11.22 -2.39
CA ILE A 277 0.52 10.73 -2.58
C ILE A 277 0.30 9.42 -1.80
N PRO A 278 -0.96 9.03 -1.54
CA PRO A 278 -1.29 7.74 -0.98
C PRO A 278 -0.63 6.58 -1.73
N MET A 279 -0.23 5.54 -1.02
CA MET A 279 0.38 4.34 -1.60
C MET A 279 -0.39 3.09 -1.15
N LEU A 280 -0.86 2.29 -2.10
CA LEU A 280 -1.45 0.98 -1.83
C LEU A 280 -0.38 -0.11 -1.99
N ALA A 281 0.04 -0.70 -0.87
CA ALA A 281 0.89 -1.86 -0.84
C ALA A 281 0.04 -3.12 -1.05
N VAL A 282 0.26 -3.82 -2.16
CA VAL A 282 -0.51 -4.99 -2.57
C VAL A 282 0.29 -6.26 -2.28
N PRO A 283 -0.13 -7.08 -1.30
CA PRO A 283 0.58 -8.31 -0.95
C PRO A 283 0.41 -9.38 -2.03
N GLU A 284 1.43 -10.21 -2.18
CA GLU A 284 1.31 -11.48 -2.88
C GLU A 284 0.43 -12.43 -2.04
N VAL A 285 -0.69 -12.93 -2.59
CA VAL A 285 -1.48 -13.98 -1.92
C VAL A 285 -0.66 -15.26 -1.96
N GLY A 286 -0.36 -15.83 -0.80
CA GLY A 286 0.13 -17.20 -0.76
C GLY A 286 -0.96 -18.12 -1.33
N THR A 287 -0.63 -18.95 -2.30
CA THR A 287 -1.36 -20.22 -2.47
C THR A 287 -1.36 -20.84 -1.09
N ALA A 288 -2.57 -21.09 -0.53
CA ALA A 288 -2.69 -21.89 0.66
C ALA A 288 -1.96 -23.20 0.36
N SER A 289 -0.78 -23.38 0.91
CA SER A 289 -0.07 -24.65 0.82
C SER A 289 -0.92 -25.63 1.61
N ALA A 290 -1.35 -26.70 0.95
CA ALA A 290 -2.05 -27.85 1.54
C ALA A 290 -1.22 -28.57 2.65
N HIS A 291 -0.19 -27.91 3.18
CA HIS A 291 0.69 -28.42 4.25
C HIS A 291 0.37 -27.90 5.66
N ASP A 292 -0.54 -26.89 5.81
CA ASP A 292 -0.91 -26.41 7.15
C ASP A 292 -1.99 -27.24 7.85
N GLU A 293 -2.61 -28.22 7.15
CA GLU A 293 -3.56 -29.15 7.77
C GLU A 293 -2.88 -30.38 8.43
N SER A 294 -1.64 -30.68 8.09
CA SER A 294 -0.95 -31.84 8.67
C SER A 294 -0.27 -31.58 10.03
N ASP A 295 0.09 -30.34 10.34
CA ASP A 295 0.71 -30.00 11.63
C ASP A 295 -0.31 -29.80 12.75
N SER A 296 -1.56 -29.50 12.45
CA SER A 296 -2.61 -29.40 13.46
C SER A 296 -3.15 -30.76 13.92
N LEU A 297 -2.92 -31.84 13.17
CA LEU A 297 -3.31 -33.20 13.55
C LEU A 297 -2.24 -33.96 14.37
N GLN A 298 -0.98 -33.48 14.38
CA GLN A 298 0.10 -34.09 15.17
C GLN A 298 0.25 -33.51 16.57
N MET A 299 -0.42 -32.40 16.91
CA MET A 299 -0.44 -31.85 18.29
C MET A 299 -1.68 -32.25 19.10
N ALA A 300 -2.57 -33.10 18.57
CA ALA A 300 -3.78 -33.59 19.26
C ALA A 300 -3.78 -35.12 19.46
N ALA A 301 -2.61 -35.78 19.33
CA ALA A 301 -2.45 -37.20 19.66
C ALA A 301 -1.49 -37.42 20.85
#